data_8cbc36024f52b3d7d2d3727934e1832a
#
_entry.id   8cbc36024f52b3d7d2d3727934e1832a
#
_cell.length_a   1.000
_cell.length_b   1.000
_cell.length_c   1.000
_cell.angle_alpha   90.00
_cell.angle_beta   90.00
_cell.angle_gamma   90.00
#
_symmetry.space_group_name_H-M   'P 1'
#
loop_
_entity.id
_entity.type
_entity.pdbx_description
1 polymer ?
#
loop_
_entity_poly.entity_id
_entity_poly.type
_entity_poly.pdbx_seq_one_letter_code
_entity_poly.pdbx_strand_id
1 'polypeptide(L)'
;MSTHTIGGWNIEKGGFTDYATELPPQNPKQDRIARVIQSLGADSIVISDAQGWGNPSVRAACLPEYSFTSFTPLGDDWLTSRKPGQCNLGVAFATNSPVAAQEIIDLGNRQGISTTLNLGAQGLRIAGVYLNHYSEDMRIDQARALLSYLDKDDTPTVIIGDLNTQQALHETGITEHCRSLIVKLAAAAFSAIRHPYGEHLSGLEQRKVLPILSAAGFSNTATDNRPTALFPVAPLFRVDHALVRGTSRRNYQVHPTGGASDHRPITIDIDL
;
A
#
# COMPACT_ATOMS: atom_id res chain seq x y z
N MET A 1 -12.31 24.40 8.71
CA MET A 1 -11.23 23.43 8.46
C MET A 1 -11.65 22.65 7.23
N SER A 2 -10.82 22.59 6.22
CA SER A 2 -11.05 21.74 5.05
C SER A 2 -10.52 20.33 5.37
N THR A 3 -11.11 19.33 4.75
CA THR A 3 -10.68 17.95 4.89
C THR A 3 -10.12 17.49 3.55
N HIS A 4 -9.06 16.70 3.59
CA HIS A 4 -8.46 16.08 2.40
C HIS A 4 -8.49 14.55 2.56
N THR A 5 -9.20 13.88 1.66
CA THR A 5 -9.35 12.42 1.71
C THR A 5 -8.23 11.76 0.91
N ILE A 6 -7.50 10.84 1.55
CA ILE A 6 -6.41 10.07 0.93
C ILE A 6 -6.79 8.61 0.87
N GLY A 7 -6.72 8.03 -0.33
CA GLY A 7 -6.90 6.61 -0.58
C GLY A 7 -5.58 5.84 -0.67
N GLY A 8 -5.62 4.55 -0.30
CA GLY A 8 -4.53 3.61 -0.52
C GLY A 8 -5.07 2.24 -0.92
N TRP A 9 -4.46 1.60 -1.92
CA TRP A 9 -4.91 0.30 -2.39
C TRP A 9 -3.80 -0.50 -3.08
N ASN A 10 -3.61 -1.75 -2.67
CA ASN A 10 -2.85 -2.75 -3.42
C ASN A 10 -3.80 -3.41 -4.44
N ILE A 11 -3.46 -3.32 -5.74
CA ILE A 11 -4.34 -3.77 -6.83
C ILE A 11 -3.92 -5.11 -7.45
N GLU A 12 -3.09 -5.85 -6.77
CA GLU A 12 -2.63 -7.17 -7.21
C GLU A 12 -2.21 -7.21 -8.69
N LYS A 13 -0.91 -7.11 -8.94
CA LYS A 13 -0.31 -7.16 -10.29
C LYS A 13 -0.90 -6.13 -11.28
N GLY A 14 -1.24 -4.94 -10.79
CA GLY A 14 -1.79 -3.88 -11.64
C GLY A 14 -3.12 -4.21 -12.30
N GLY A 15 -3.81 -5.24 -11.80
CA GLY A 15 -5.03 -5.75 -12.40
C GLY A 15 -4.83 -6.75 -13.53
N PHE A 16 -3.62 -7.29 -13.72
CA PHE A 16 -3.32 -8.33 -14.71
C PHE A 16 -3.35 -9.72 -14.07
N THR A 17 -3.76 -10.73 -14.83
CA THR A 17 -3.80 -12.12 -14.37
C THR A 17 -2.42 -12.74 -14.25
N ASP A 18 -1.47 -12.26 -15.08
CA ASP A 18 -0.09 -12.74 -15.14
C ASP A 18 0.87 -11.56 -15.20
N TYR A 19 2.15 -11.79 -14.86
CA TYR A 19 3.24 -10.85 -15.10
C TYR A 19 3.55 -10.76 -16.62
N ALA A 20 2.58 -10.27 -17.38
CA ALA A 20 2.71 -10.17 -18.84
C ALA A 20 3.60 -8.99 -19.24
N THR A 21 4.39 -9.22 -20.30
CA THR A 21 5.27 -8.19 -20.90
C THR A 21 4.51 -7.18 -21.73
N GLU A 22 3.33 -7.54 -22.24
CA GLU A 22 2.49 -6.69 -23.06
C GLU A 22 1.08 -6.61 -22.47
N LEU A 23 0.59 -5.39 -22.34
CA LEU A 23 -0.74 -5.11 -21.81
C LEU A 23 -1.77 -5.25 -22.93
N PRO A 24 -2.79 -6.10 -22.81
CA PRO A 24 -3.92 -6.06 -23.72
C PRO A 24 -4.56 -4.66 -23.64
N PRO A 25 -4.97 -4.08 -24.76
CA PRO A 25 -5.49 -2.71 -24.81
C PRO A 25 -6.80 -2.50 -24.06
N GLN A 26 -7.47 -3.56 -23.65
CA GLN A 26 -8.66 -3.51 -22.78
C GLN A 26 -8.63 -4.71 -21.83
N ASN A 27 -8.57 -4.41 -20.52
CA ASN A 27 -8.66 -5.42 -19.49
C ASN A 27 -9.91 -5.14 -18.62
N PRO A 28 -10.89 -6.06 -18.56
CA PRO A 28 -12.10 -5.89 -17.73
C PRO A 28 -11.82 -5.61 -16.26
N LYS A 29 -10.65 -6.03 -15.78
CA LYS A 29 -10.21 -5.76 -14.41
C LYS A 29 -9.83 -4.29 -14.22
N GLN A 30 -9.27 -3.62 -15.24
CA GLN A 30 -8.96 -2.18 -15.20
C GLN A 30 -10.22 -1.32 -15.04
N ASP A 31 -11.28 -1.62 -15.79
CA ASP A 31 -12.57 -0.92 -15.63
C ASP A 31 -13.15 -1.10 -14.23
N ARG A 32 -12.93 -2.27 -13.65
CA ARG A 32 -13.37 -2.57 -12.29
C ARG A 32 -12.54 -1.82 -11.27
N ILE A 33 -11.21 -1.75 -11.46
CA ILE A 33 -10.30 -0.95 -10.65
C ILE A 33 -10.70 0.52 -10.71
N ALA A 34 -10.91 1.08 -11.90
CA ALA A 34 -11.33 2.47 -12.09
C ALA A 34 -12.63 2.78 -11.33
N ARG A 35 -13.66 1.93 -11.45
CA ARG A 35 -14.92 2.11 -10.70
C ARG A 35 -14.74 2.07 -9.19
N VAL A 36 -13.88 1.18 -8.68
CA VAL A 36 -13.60 1.12 -7.23
C VAL A 36 -12.90 2.40 -6.81
N ILE A 37 -11.84 2.83 -7.50
CA ILE A 37 -11.13 4.07 -7.19
C ILE A 37 -12.09 5.26 -7.17
N GLN A 38 -12.92 5.40 -8.20
CA GLN A 38 -13.91 6.47 -8.31
C GLN A 38 -14.91 6.46 -7.13
N SER A 39 -15.31 5.25 -6.67
CA SER A 39 -16.23 5.11 -5.54
C SER A 39 -15.63 5.50 -4.20
N LEU A 40 -14.29 5.61 -4.08
CA LEU A 40 -13.64 6.05 -2.84
C LEU A 40 -13.81 7.54 -2.60
N GLY A 41 -14.02 8.34 -3.64
CA GLY A 41 -14.13 9.80 -3.53
C GLY A 41 -12.88 10.47 -2.94
N ALA A 42 -11.71 9.85 -3.14
CA ALA A 42 -10.46 10.35 -2.57
C ALA A 42 -9.89 11.53 -3.39
N ASP A 43 -9.43 12.58 -2.72
CA ASP A 43 -8.74 13.71 -3.36
C ASP A 43 -7.36 13.32 -3.88
N SER A 44 -6.72 12.36 -3.19
CA SER A 44 -5.44 11.77 -3.56
C SER A 44 -5.48 10.27 -3.33
N ILE A 45 -4.75 9.50 -4.15
CA ILE A 45 -4.67 8.04 -3.99
C ILE A 45 -3.27 7.50 -4.26
N VAL A 46 -2.85 6.54 -3.43
CA VAL A 46 -1.65 5.72 -3.62
C VAL A 46 -2.08 4.31 -4.04
N ILE A 47 -1.52 3.82 -5.13
CA ILE A 47 -1.76 2.48 -5.64
C ILE A 47 -0.46 1.69 -5.57
N SER A 48 -0.44 0.61 -4.82
CA SER A 48 0.69 -0.33 -4.75
C SER A 48 0.43 -1.59 -5.59
N ASP A 49 1.51 -2.32 -5.87
CA ASP A 49 1.53 -3.46 -6.81
C ASP A 49 0.98 -3.10 -8.19
N ALA A 50 1.29 -1.88 -8.62
CA ALA A 50 0.78 -1.24 -9.85
C ALA A 50 1.59 -1.69 -11.08
N GLN A 51 1.55 -3.00 -11.40
CA GLN A 51 2.22 -3.53 -12.59
C GLN A 51 1.66 -2.91 -13.87
N GLY A 52 2.56 -2.49 -14.75
CA GLY A 52 2.21 -1.91 -16.06
C GLY A 52 1.75 -0.46 -16.01
N TRP A 53 1.61 0.12 -14.81
CA TRP A 53 1.17 1.50 -14.63
C TRP A 53 2.27 2.53 -14.93
N GLY A 54 3.47 2.09 -15.25
CA GLY A 54 4.49 2.92 -15.92
C GLY A 54 4.00 3.48 -17.25
N ASN A 55 3.06 2.79 -17.93
CA ASN A 55 2.40 3.29 -19.13
C ASN A 55 1.37 4.38 -18.80
N PRO A 56 1.53 5.62 -19.30
CA PRO A 56 0.59 6.72 -19.02
C PRO A 56 -0.85 6.43 -19.45
N SER A 57 -1.04 5.67 -20.53
CA SER A 57 -2.38 5.31 -21.05
C SER A 57 -3.14 4.40 -20.07
N VAL A 58 -2.44 3.49 -19.39
CA VAL A 58 -3.03 2.63 -18.34
C VAL A 58 -3.46 3.49 -17.15
N ARG A 59 -2.59 4.40 -16.71
CA ARG A 59 -2.94 5.33 -15.61
C ARG A 59 -4.13 6.21 -15.98
N ALA A 60 -4.14 6.79 -17.16
CA ALA A 60 -5.25 7.62 -17.63
C ALA A 60 -6.59 6.84 -17.70
N ALA A 61 -6.54 5.57 -18.09
CA ALA A 61 -7.74 4.73 -18.11
C ALA A 61 -8.26 4.36 -16.71
N CYS A 62 -7.35 4.16 -15.75
CA CYS A 62 -7.71 3.77 -14.37
C CYS A 62 -7.98 4.95 -13.44
N LEU A 63 -7.45 6.14 -13.78
CA LEU A 63 -7.48 7.37 -12.95
C LEU A 63 -8.01 8.57 -13.75
N PRO A 64 -9.13 8.46 -14.48
CA PRO A 64 -9.56 9.51 -15.41
C PRO A 64 -9.97 10.81 -14.71
N GLU A 65 -10.35 10.75 -13.43
CA GLU A 65 -10.76 11.91 -12.65
C GLU A 65 -9.60 12.73 -12.05
N TYR A 66 -8.38 12.18 -12.07
CA TYR A 66 -7.24 12.88 -11.45
C TYR A 66 -6.46 13.71 -12.46
N SER A 67 -6.19 14.97 -12.09
CA SER A 67 -5.45 15.93 -12.91
C SER A 67 -3.94 15.69 -12.92
N PHE A 68 -3.41 15.05 -11.88
CA PHE A 68 -2.00 14.66 -11.76
C PHE A 68 -1.87 13.18 -11.47
N THR A 69 -1.02 12.49 -12.25
CA THR A 69 -0.68 11.08 -12.02
C THR A 69 0.80 10.84 -12.20
N SER A 70 1.36 9.97 -11.37
CA SER A 70 2.77 9.59 -11.44
C SER A 70 2.96 8.11 -11.09
N PHE A 71 4.15 7.59 -11.38
CA PHE A 71 4.52 6.21 -11.14
C PHE A 71 6.01 6.11 -10.83
N THR A 72 6.34 5.28 -9.84
CA THR A 72 7.70 4.92 -9.48
C THR A 72 7.82 3.40 -9.53
N PRO A 73 8.78 2.83 -10.30
CA PRO A 73 9.04 1.39 -10.28
C PRO A 73 9.56 0.97 -8.92
N LEU A 74 9.38 -0.30 -8.54
CA LEU A 74 9.88 -0.80 -7.25
C LEU A 74 11.41 -0.86 -7.14
N GLY A 75 12.13 -0.80 -8.26
CA GLY A 75 13.58 -0.99 -8.29
C GLY A 75 13.96 -2.46 -8.51
N ASP A 76 15.21 -2.81 -8.15
CA ASP A 76 15.80 -4.14 -8.34
C ASP A 76 15.36 -5.11 -7.23
N ASP A 77 14.07 -5.44 -7.19
CA ASP A 77 13.54 -6.49 -6.33
C ASP A 77 13.84 -7.89 -6.94
N TRP A 78 13.82 -8.91 -6.07
CA TRP A 78 13.94 -10.33 -6.43
C TRP A 78 13.02 -10.76 -7.58
N LEU A 79 11.81 -10.19 -7.67
CA LEU A 79 10.88 -10.43 -8.77
C LEU A 79 11.40 -9.88 -10.10
N THR A 80 12.06 -8.71 -10.09
CA THR A 80 12.63 -8.08 -11.28
C THR A 80 13.89 -8.80 -11.75
N SER A 81 14.67 -9.39 -10.82
CA SER A 81 15.89 -10.12 -11.14
C SER A 81 15.66 -11.46 -11.84
N ARG A 82 14.52 -12.10 -11.60
CA ARG A 82 14.18 -13.40 -12.22
C ARG A 82 13.67 -13.31 -13.66
N LYS A 83 13.10 -12.19 -14.04
CA LYS A 83 12.57 -11.95 -15.38
C LYS A 83 12.84 -10.50 -15.81
N PRO A 84 14.08 -10.17 -16.20
CA PRO A 84 14.41 -8.83 -16.68
C PRO A 84 13.44 -8.42 -17.79
N GLY A 85 12.82 -7.24 -17.65
CA GLY A 85 11.85 -6.70 -18.60
C GLY A 85 10.39 -7.13 -18.40
N GLN A 86 10.10 -8.02 -17.45
CA GLN A 86 8.71 -8.47 -17.19
C GLN A 86 8.02 -7.75 -16.02
N CYS A 87 8.74 -7.09 -15.13
CA CYS A 87 8.15 -6.50 -13.93
C CYS A 87 8.30 -4.97 -13.93
N ASN A 88 7.30 -4.29 -14.47
CA ASN A 88 7.06 -2.88 -14.18
C ASN A 88 6.16 -2.76 -12.92
N LEU A 89 6.48 -3.52 -11.87
CA LEU A 89 5.85 -3.34 -10.56
C LEU A 89 6.22 -1.98 -10.01
N GLY A 90 5.28 -1.32 -9.37
CA GLY A 90 5.55 -0.01 -8.82
C GLY A 90 4.49 0.49 -7.86
N VAL A 91 4.71 1.73 -7.46
CA VAL A 91 3.75 2.54 -6.73
C VAL A 91 3.31 3.67 -7.63
N ALA A 92 2.00 3.82 -7.82
CA ALA A 92 1.42 4.97 -8.51
C ALA A 92 0.80 5.93 -7.50
N PHE A 93 0.79 7.20 -7.86
CA PHE A 93 0.15 8.27 -7.11
C PHE A 93 -0.71 9.10 -8.05
N ALA A 94 -1.88 9.52 -7.57
CA ALA A 94 -2.74 10.46 -8.27
C ALA A 94 -3.39 11.47 -7.31
N THR A 95 -3.64 12.68 -7.80
CA THR A 95 -4.29 13.74 -7.02
C THR A 95 -4.93 14.79 -7.91
N ASN A 96 -5.94 15.48 -7.35
CA ASN A 96 -6.51 16.71 -7.91
C ASN A 96 -5.96 17.97 -7.23
N SER A 97 -5.16 17.81 -6.19
CA SER A 97 -4.55 18.92 -5.45
C SER A 97 -3.26 19.38 -6.11
N PRO A 98 -2.91 20.69 -5.97
CA PRO A 98 -1.66 21.21 -6.48
C PRO A 98 -0.45 20.52 -5.88
N VAL A 99 0.43 20.00 -6.72
CA VAL A 99 1.67 19.32 -6.32
C VAL A 99 2.79 20.36 -6.20
N ALA A 100 3.42 20.43 -5.03
CA ALA A 100 4.60 21.30 -4.78
C ALA A 100 5.89 20.59 -5.16
N ALA A 101 6.01 19.29 -4.81
CA ALA A 101 7.18 18.47 -5.10
C ALA A 101 6.81 17.01 -5.21
N GLN A 102 7.60 16.27 -5.99
CA GLN A 102 7.53 14.81 -6.05
C GLN A 102 8.95 14.24 -6.12
N GLU A 103 9.20 13.22 -5.30
CA GLU A 103 10.49 12.57 -5.20
C GLU A 103 10.33 11.05 -5.11
N ILE A 104 11.37 10.32 -5.48
CA ILE A 104 11.48 8.90 -5.27
C ILE A 104 12.11 8.67 -3.90
N ILE A 105 11.52 7.77 -3.10
CA ILE A 105 12.08 7.33 -1.83
C ILE A 105 12.89 6.07 -2.11
N ASP A 106 14.20 6.12 -1.91
CA ASP A 106 15.04 4.92 -1.94
C ASP A 106 14.85 4.14 -0.62
N LEU A 107 14.32 2.95 -0.72
CA LEU A 107 14.08 2.02 0.38
C LEU A 107 15.14 0.88 0.41
N GLY A 108 16.23 1.04 -0.33
CA GLY A 108 17.26 0.04 -0.52
C GLY A 108 16.94 -0.87 -1.71
N ASN A 109 16.29 -1.99 -1.48
CA ASN A 109 15.90 -2.91 -2.56
C ASN A 109 14.53 -2.63 -3.20
N ARG A 110 13.83 -1.58 -2.75
CA ARG A 110 12.56 -1.08 -3.31
C ARG A 110 12.57 0.44 -3.37
N GLN A 111 11.60 0.97 -4.10
CA GLN A 111 11.36 2.40 -4.18
C GLN A 111 9.92 2.70 -3.76
N GLY A 112 9.75 3.81 -3.05
CA GLY A 112 8.48 4.44 -2.77
C GLY A 112 8.37 5.78 -3.48
N ILE A 113 7.21 6.43 -3.34
CA ILE A 113 6.92 7.74 -3.91
C ILE A 113 6.61 8.72 -2.78
N SER A 114 7.19 9.90 -2.83
CA SER A 114 6.87 11.01 -1.96
C SER A 114 6.29 12.15 -2.78
N THR A 115 5.09 12.60 -2.44
CA THR A 115 4.47 13.77 -3.08
C THR A 115 4.09 14.76 -2.00
N THR A 116 4.56 16.00 -2.14
CA THR A 116 4.17 17.11 -1.27
C THR A 116 3.11 17.94 -1.99
N LEU A 117 1.96 18.10 -1.35
CA LEU A 117 0.83 18.86 -1.84
C LEU A 117 0.83 20.25 -1.22
N ASN A 118 0.42 21.26 -1.99
CA ASN A 118 0.15 22.63 -1.50
C ASN A 118 -1.24 22.67 -0.85
N LEU A 119 -1.34 22.18 0.39
CA LEU A 119 -2.57 22.18 1.18
C LEU A 119 -2.33 22.98 2.46
N GLY A 120 -2.87 24.21 2.50
CA GLY A 120 -2.65 25.11 3.63
C GLY A 120 -1.23 25.66 3.71
N ALA A 121 -0.87 26.23 4.87
CA ALA A 121 0.39 26.97 5.05
C ALA A 121 1.64 26.10 5.10
N GLN A 122 1.53 24.84 5.50
CA GLN A 122 2.67 23.94 5.73
C GLN A 122 2.83 22.84 4.65
N GLY A 123 1.85 22.71 3.78
CA GLY A 123 1.78 21.60 2.85
C GLY A 123 1.43 20.26 3.54
N LEU A 124 1.30 19.20 2.74
CA LEU A 124 1.09 17.84 3.20
C LEU A 124 1.93 16.90 2.36
N ARG A 125 2.80 16.11 3.00
CA ARG A 125 3.55 15.05 2.34
C ARG A 125 2.78 13.74 2.40
N ILE A 126 2.66 13.07 1.25
CA ILE A 126 2.11 11.72 1.13
C ILE A 126 3.24 10.81 0.67
N ALA A 127 3.62 9.86 1.52
CA ALA A 127 4.62 8.83 1.22
C ALA A 127 3.90 7.52 0.88
N GLY A 128 3.85 7.20 -0.41
CA GLY A 128 3.29 5.96 -0.92
C GLY A 128 4.32 4.85 -0.93
N VAL A 129 4.02 3.71 -0.29
CA VAL A 129 4.97 2.61 -0.13
C VAL A 129 4.36 1.24 -0.40
N TYR A 130 5.22 0.33 -0.86
CA TYR A 130 4.95 -1.11 -0.95
C TYR A 130 6.16 -1.86 -0.41
N LEU A 131 6.12 -2.26 0.88
CA LEU A 131 7.24 -2.89 1.53
C LEU A 131 7.36 -4.37 1.14
N ASN A 132 8.52 -4.95 1.39
CA ASN A 132 8.83 -6.34 1.03
C ASN A 132 7.83 -7.31 1.69
N HIS A 133 7.29 -8.25 0.91
CA HIS A 133 6.29 -9.19 1.40
C HIS A 133 6.89 -10.51 1.92
N TYR A 134 8.18 -10.80 1.65
CA TYR A 134 8.79 -12.06 2.05
C TYR A 134 9.56 -11.98 3.38
N SER A 135 10.28 -10.87 3.62
CA SER A 135 11.23 -10.76 4.73
C SER A 135 10.90 -9.61 5.67
N GLU A 136 10.77 -9.93 6.96
CA GLU A 136 10.61 -8.91 8.01
C GLU A 136 11.86 -8.07 8.16
N ASP A 137 13.05 -8.67 8.06
CA ASP A 137 14.30 -7.91 8.18
C ASP A 137 14.41 -6.88 7.05
N MET A 138 14.06 -7.25 5.82
CA MET A 138 13.99 -6.30 4.70
C MET A 138 12.96 -5.19 4.96
N ARG A 139 11.78 -5.51 5.51
CA ARG A 139 10.78 -4.50 5.86
C ARG A 139 11.27 -3.53 6.94
N ILE A 140 12.02 -4.04 7.92
CA ILE A 140 12.65 -3.23 8.97
C ILE A 140 13.66 -2.25 8.35
N ASP A 141 14.50 -2.71 7.45
CA ASP A 141 15.50 -1.86 6.79
C ASP A 141 14.81 -0.83 5.88
N GLN A 142 13.78 -1.23 5.15
CA GLN A 142 12.95 -0.33 4.35
C GLN A 142 12.24 0.72 5.21
N ALA A 143 11.71 0.35 6.37
CA ALA A 143 11.10 1.30 7.30
C ALA A 143 12.10 2.30 7.86
N ARG A 144 13.33 1.87 8.16
CA ARG A 144 14.42 2.76 8.59
C ARG A 144 14.84 3.72 7.49
N ALA A 145 14.99 3.22 6.25
CA ALA A 145 15.30 4.06 5.09
C ALA A 145 14.19 5.11 4.84
N LEU A 146 12.93 4.69 4.94
CA LEU A 146 11.78 5.60 4.86
C LEU A 146 11.85 6.70 5.93
N LEU A 147 12.10 6.34 7.18
CA LEU A 147 12.24 7.31 8.27
C LEU A 147 13.41 8.27 8.04
N SER A 148 14.57 7.76 7.62
CA SER A 148 15.72 8.61 7.28
C SER A 148 15.42 9.62 6.17
N TYR A 149 14.55 9.25 5.23
CA TYR A 149 14.06 10.19 4.22
C TYR A 149 13.09 11.21 4.80
N LEU A 150 12.12 10.78 5.64
CA LEU A 150 11.04 11.62 6.16
C LEU A 150 11.46 12.55 7.31
N ASP A 151 12.58 12.27 7.97
CA ASP A 151 13.08 13.07 9.09
C ASP A 151 13.93 14.28 8.66
N LYS A 152 13.96 14.59 7.36
CA LYS A 152 14.69 15.75 6.82
C LYS A 152 14.05 17.10 7.17
N ASP A 153 12.76 17.09 7.46
CA ASP A 153 11.98 18.27 7.80
C ASP A 153 10.71 17.90 8.60
N ASP A 154 10.01 18.92 9.10
CA ASP A 154 8.80 18.79 9.93
C ASP A 154 7.50 18.82 9.11
N THR A 155 7.55 18.61 7.80
CA THR A 155 6.34 18.60 6.96
C THR A 155 5.34 17.56 7.46
N PRO A 156 4.08 17.95 7.73
CA PRO A 156 3.01 17.02 8.05
C PRO A 156 2.98 15.85 7.03
N THR A 157 3.02 14.63 7.51
CA THR A 157 3.28 13.48 6.64
C THR A 157 2.27 12.35 6.86
N VAL A 158 1.80 11.78 5.76
CA VAL A 158 1.03 10.54 5.72
C VAL A 158 1.87 9.46 5.04
N ILE A 159 2.11 8.34 5.73
CA ILE A 159 2.60 7.10 5.11
C ILE A 159 1.38 6.26 4.78
N ILE A 160 1.21 5.86 3.52
CA ILE A 160 0.07 5.04 3.10
C ILE A 160 0.48 3.99 2.08
N GLY A 161 -0.10 2.79 2.18
CA GLY A 161 0.14 1.69 1.25
C GLY A 161 0.22 0.34 1.95
N ASP A 162 0.71 -0.65 1.22
CA ASP A 162 0.89 -1.99 1.72
C ASP A 162 2.25 -2.12 2.44
N LEU A 163 2.20 -2.12 3.77
CA LEU A 163 3.40 -2.28 4.60
C LEU A 163 3.78 -3.75 4.80
N ASN A 164 2.97 -4.69 4.32
CA ASN A 164 3.16 -6.13 4.51
C ASN A 164 3.47 -6.52 5.97
N THR A 165 2.98 -5.74 6.92
CA THR A 165 3.12 -5.98 8.35
C THR A 165 1.75 -6.01 9.01
N GLN A 166 1.54 -6.94 9.92
CA GLN A 166 0.23 -7.11 10.55
C GLN A 166 -0.04 -6.09 11.65
N GLN A 167 -1.27 -5.60 11.67
CA GLN A 167 -1.88 -5.07 12.89
C GLN A 167 -2.79 -6.13 13.52
N ALA A 168 -2.71 -6.28 14.86
CA ALA A 168 -3.65 -7.15 15.57
C ALA A 168 -5.09 -6.62 15.41
N LEU A 169 -5.97 -7.48 14.92
CA LEU A 169 -7.39 -7.15 14.82
C LEU A 169 -8.07 -7.62 16.13
N HIS A 170 -8.40 -6.70 17.02
CA HIS A 170 -8.99 -7.02 18.31
C HIS A 170 -10.46 -7.49 18.25
N GLU A 171 -11.15 -7.30 17.12
CA GLU A 171 -12.61 -7.48 17.04
C GLU A 171 -13.08 -8.79 16.38
N THR A 172 -12.19 -9.66 15.94
CA THR A 172 -12.62 -10.91 15.28
C THR A 172 -13.11 -11.99 16.25
N GLY A 173 -13.07 -11.75 17.55
CA GLY A 173 -13.37 -12.76 18.57
C GLY A 173 -12.36 -13.93 18.60
N ILE A 174 -11.44 -13.97 17.65
CA ILE A 174 -10.37 -14.94 17.57
C ILE A 174 -9.23 -14.44 18.44
N THR A 175 -8.88 -15.20 19.48
CA THR A 175 -7.73 -14.85 20.32
C THR A 175 -6.46 -14.81 19.48
N GLU A 176 -5.50 -13.97 19.87
CA GLU A 176 -4.21 -13.87 19.17
C GLU A 176 -3.52 -15.23 19.05
N HIS A 177 -3.69 -16.07 20.05
CA HIS A 177 -3.15 -17.45 20.06
C HIS A 177 -3.79 -18.32 18.96
N CYS A 178 -5.11 -18.29 18.82
CA CYS A 178 -5.80 -19.06 17.77
C CYS A 178 -5.41 -18.54 16.37
N ARG A 179 -5.26 -17.23 16.20
CA ARG A 179 -4.83 -16.64 14.92
C ARG A 179 -3.41 -17.06 14.57
N SER A 180 -2.45 -16.95 15.52
CA SER A 180 -1.08 -17.41 15.33
C SER A 180 -1.03 -18.90 14.97
N LEU A 181 -1.85 -19.73 15.62
CA LEU A 181 -1.96 -21.15 15.31
C LEU A 181 -2.49 -21.38 13.88
N ILE A 182 -3.54 -20.67 13.46
CA ILE A 182 -4.10 -20.78 12.10
C ILE A 182 -3.05 -20.39 11.06
N VAL A 183 -2.32 -19.29 11.28
CA VAL A 183 -1.25 -18.84 10.36
C VAL A 183 -0.14 -19.87 10.28
N LYS A 184 0.31 -20.41 11.41
CA LYS A 184 1.35 -21.45 11.46
C LYS A 184 0.92 -22.72 10.73
N LEU A 185 -0.31 -23.16 10.94
CA LEU A 185 -0.87 -24.32 10.25
C LEU A 185 -0.99 -24.09 8.75
N ALA A 186 -1.47 -22.92 8.33
CA ALA A 186 -1.54 -22.55 6.92
C ALA A 186 -0.14 -22.46 6.31
N ALA A 187 0.81 -21.80 6.96
CA ALA A 187 2.19 -21.70 6.51
C ALA A 187 2.85 -23.08 6.36
N ALA A 188 2.65 -23.98 7.33
CA ALA A 188 3.14 -25.33 7.28
C ALA A 188 2.50 -26.13 6.12
N ALA A 189 1.18 -26.01 5.92
CA ALA A 189 0.48 -26.66 4.83
C ALA A 189 0.97 -26.19 3.46
N PHE A 190 1.13 -24.88 3.25
CA PHE A 190 1.66 -24.31 2.01
C PHE A 190 3.14 -24.66 1.80
N SER A 191 3.94 -24.69 2.86
CA SER A 191 5.35 -25.11 2.79
C SER A 191 5.47 -26.59 2.41
N ALA A 192 4.58 -27.46 2.93
CA ALA A 192 4.57 -28.89 2.60
C ALA A 192 4.33 -29.15 1.10
N ILE A 193 3.57 -28.29 0.44
CA ILE A 193 3.34 -28.35 -1.03
C ILE A 193 4.30 -27.45 -1.81
N ARG A 194 5.35 -26.90 -1.15
CA ARG A 194 6.31 -25.97 -1.74
C ARG A 194 5.66 -24.74 -2.39
N HIS A 195 4.55 -24.27 -1.83
CA HIS A 195 3.86 -23.10 -2.35
C HIS A 195 4.46 -21.83 -1.76
N PRO A 196 4.74 -20.79 -2.56
CA PRO A 196 5.39 -19.56 -2.11
C PRO A 196 4.66 -18.80 -0.99
N TYR A 197 3.36 -19.02 -0.82
CA TYR A 197 2.60 -18.45 0.29
C TYR A 197 3.02 -18.94 1.69
N GLY A 198 3.72 -20.08 1.82
CA GLY A 198 4.19 -20.56 3.11
C GLY A 198 5.21 -19.62 3.75
N GLU A 199 6.19 -19.16 2.97
CA GLU A 199 7.19 -18.20 3.42
C GLU A 199 6.57 -16.82 3.72
N HIS A 200 5.65 -16.37 2.86
CA HIS A 200 4.95 -15.12 3.03
C HIS A 200 4.15 -15.07 4.35
N LEU A 201 3.36 -16.10 4.65
CA LEU A 201 2.58 -16.16 5.88
C LEU A 201 3.45 -16.17 7.14
N SER A 202 4.58 -16.88 7.13
CA SER A 202 5.51 -16.88 8.28
C SER A 202 6.14 -15.50 8.51
N GLY A 203 6.43 -14.75 7.44
CA GLY A 203 6.93 -13.38 7.51
C GLY A 203 5.90 -12.39 8.09
N LEU A 204 4.61 -12.61 7.87
CA LEU A 204 3.55 -11.73 8.38
C LEU A 204 3.35 -11.83 9.91
N GLU A 205 3.78 -12.89 10.58
CA GLU A 205 3.68 -13.00 12.05
C GLU A 205 4.57 -12.01 12.80
N GLN A 206 5.63 -11.54 12.19
CA GLN A 206 6.54 -10.58 12.80
C GLN A 206 5.99 -9.16 12.61
N ARG A 207 5.92 -8.37 13.69
CA ARG A 207 5.20 -7.08 13.74
C ARG A 207 6.11 -5.93 14.13
N LYS A 208 7.36 -5.94 13.67
CA LYS A 208 8.37 -4.98 14.12
C LYS A 208 8.29 -3.62 13.42
N VAL A 209 7.73 -3.56 12.21
CA VAL A 209 7.65 -2.31 11.41
C VAL A 209 6.78 -1.25 12.06
N LEU A 210 5.55 -1.60 12.47
CA LEU A 210 4.65 -0.62 13.08
C LEU A 210 5.20 0.00 14.37
N PRO A 211 5.80 -0.76 15.30
CA PRO A 211 6.49 -0.19 16.46
C PRO A 211 7.63 0.79 16.09
N ILE A 212 8.41 0.49 15.04
CA ILE A 212 9.49 1.38 14.56
C ILE A 212 8.89 2.71 14.08
N LEU A 213 7.86 2.66 13.23
CA LEU A 213 7.19 3.86 12.73
C LEU A 213 6.49 4.64 13.86
N SER A 214 5.89 3.93 14.82
CA SER A 214 5.26 4.55 15.99
C SER A 214 6.28 5.26 16.89
N ALA A 215 7.45 4.67 17.11
CA ALA A 215 8.54 5.29 17.89
C ALA A 215 9.05 6.58 17.21
N ALA A 216 8.92 6.71 15.91
CA ALA A 216 9.23 7.93 15.14
C ALA A 216 8.05 8.93 15.08
N GLY A 217 7.02 8.76 15.92
CA GLY A 217 5.90 9.68 16.06
C GLY A 217 4.75 9.47 15.04
N PHE A 218 4.80 8.43 14.22
CA PHE A 218 3.68 8.10 13.34
C PHE A 218 2.58 7.36 14.11
N SER A 219 1.37 7.90 14.08
CA SER A 219 0.21 7.28 14.71
C SER A 219 -0.57 6.41 13.73
N ASN A 220 -0.85 5.17 14.15
CA ASN A 220 -1.73 4.24 13.46
C ASN A 220 -2.99 4.03 14.32
N THR A 221 -3.93 4.96 14.26
CA THR A 221 -5.18 4.90 15.04
C THR A 221 -6.34 4.49 14.14
N ALA A 222 -6.19 3.42 13.37
CA ALA A 222 -7.27 2.91 12.53
C ALA A 222 -8.47 2.56 13.42
N THR A 223 -9.60 3.21 13.17
CA THR A 223 -10.87 2.96 13.86
C THR A 223 -11.67 1.82 13.22
N ASP A 224 -11.44 1.55 11.95
CA ASP A 224 -12.04 0.43 11.23
C ASP A 224 -11.12 -0.80 11.35
N ASN A 225 -11.60 -1.85 11.99
CA ASN A 225 -10.83 -3.05 12.28
C ASN A 225 -10.97 -4.14 11.21
N ARG A 226 -11.65 -3.87 10.09
CA ARG A 226 -11.77 -4.86 9.02
C ARG A 226 -10.40 -5.22 8.44
N PRO A 227 -10.19 -6.48 8.04
CA PRO A 227 -8.97 -6.89 7.36
C PRO A 227 -8.87 -6.22 5.99
N THR A 228 -7.65 -5.92 5.55
CA THR A 228 -7.40 -5.39 4.20
C THR A 228 -6.98 -6.47 3.22
N ALA A 229 -6.28 -7.51 3.65
CA ALA A 229 -5.90 -8.64 2.80
C ALA A 229 -6.97 -9.75 2.82
N LEU A 230 -7.37 -10.22 1.64
CA LEU A 230 -8.38 -11.25 1.40
C LEU A 230 -7.70 -12.54 0.93
N PHE A 231 -6.85 -13.15 1.76
CA PHE A 231 -6.25 -14.44 1.41
C PHE A 231 -7.32 -15.54 1.30
N PRO A 232 -7.09 -16.55 0.41
CA PRO A 232 -8.10 -17.61 0.17
C PRO A 232 -8.48 -18.42 1.42
N VAL A 233 -7.68 -18.35 2.49
CA VAL A 233 -7.87 -19.17 3.70
C VAL A 233 -8.55 -18.40 4.84
N ALA A 234 -8.39 -17.10 4.94
CA ALA A 234 -9.15 -16.22 5.87
C ALA A 234 -8.80 -14.74 5.66
N PRO A 235 -9.77 -13.82 5.66
CA PRO A 235 -9.51 -12.38 5.71
C PRO A 235 -9.11 -12.00 7.14
N LEU A 236 -7.86 -12.29 7.53
CA LEU A 236 -7.43 -12.17 8.94
C LEU A 236 -6.44 -11.02 9.17
N PHE A 237 -5.97 -10.36 8.10
CA PHE A 237 -4.82 -9.48 8.23
C PHE A 237 -5.13 -8.07 7.73
N ARG A 238 -4.69 -7.09 8.50
CA ARG A 238 -4.53 -5.73 8.03
C ARG A 238 -3.05 -5.54 7.71
N VAL A 239 -2.73 -5.38 6.44
CA VAL A 239 -1.38 -5.15 5.92
C VAL A 239 -1.27 -3.80 5.22
N ASP A 240 -2.41 -3.26 4.77
CA ASP A 240 -2.51 -1.91 4.22
C ASP A 240 -2.77 -0.94 5.37
N HIS A 241 -1.94 0.08 5.45
CA HIS A 241 -1.93 1.02 6.55
C HIS A 241 -1.91 2.46 6.07
N ALA A 242 -2.42 3.36 6.91
CA ALA A 242 -2.23 4.79 6.81
C ALA A 242 -1.81 5.33 8.17
N LEU A 243 -0.58 5.86 8.24
CA LEU A 243 0.00 6.41 9.45
C LEU A 243 0.24 7.90 9.25
N VAL A 244 0.03 8.69 10.30
CA VAL A 244 0.15 10.15 10.23
C VAL A 244 1.12 10.69 11.27
N ARG A 245 1.84 11.76 10.90
CA ARG A 245 2.70 12.55 11.79
C ARG A 245 2.53 14.03 11.46
N GLY A 246 2.45 14.88 12.48
CA GLY A 246 2.34 16.34 12.32
C GLY A 246 0.97 16.83 11.84
N THR A 247 -0.02 15.97 11.75
CA THR A 247 -1.41 16.31 11.42
C THR A 247 -2.38 15.38 12.11
N SER A 248 -3.65 15.77 12.18
CA SER A 248 -4.73 14.91 12.67
C SER A 248 -5.44 14.22 11.52
N ARG A 249 -5.99 13.05 11.82
CA ARG A 249 -6.78 12.29 10.88
C ARG A 249 -8.12 11.91 11.48
N ARG A 250 -9.08 11.67 10.59
CA ARG A 250 -10.42 11.16 10.91
C ARG A 250 -10.80 10.03 9.95
N ASN A 251 -11.86 9.33 10.28
CA ASN A 251 -12.61 8.45 9.37
C ASN A 251 -11.75 7.45 8.59
N TYR A 252 -10.84 6.73 9.26
CA TYR A 252 -10.20 5.60 8.59
C TYR A 252 -11.26 4.55 8.22
N GLN A 253 -11.34 4.21 6.95
CA GLN A 253 -12.31 3.27 6.42
C GLN A 253 -11.66 2.22 5.52
N VAL A 254 -12.18 1.00 5.57
CA VAL A 254 -11.83 -0.10 4.66
C VAL A 254 -13.02 -0.33 3.72
N HIS A 255 -12.78 -0.36 2.43
CA HIS A 255 -13.81 -0.43 1.39
C HIS A 255 -13.84 -1.80 0.71
N PRO A 256 -14.97 -2.19 0.08
CA PRO A 256 -15.04 -3.42 -0.72
C PRO A 256 -14.19 -3.30 -1.99
N THR A 257 -13.61 -4.42 -2.42
CA THR A 257 -12.77 -4.48 -3.64
C THR A 257 -13.59 -4.57 -4.93
N GLY A 258 -14.87 -4.87 -4.85
CA GLY A 258 -15.66 -5.21 -6.04
C GLY A 258 -15.11 -6.43 -6.82
N GLY A 259 -14.26 -7.26 -6.20
CA GLY A 259 -13.58 -8.39 -6.85
C GLY A 259 -12.44 -7.96 -7.79
N ALA A 260 -11.89 -6.75 -7.62
CA ALA A 260 -10.81 -6.24 -8.45
C ALA A 260 -9.41 -6.53 -7.88
N SER A 261 -9.31 -6.87 -6.60
CA SER A 261 -8.05 -7.21 -5.93
C SER A 261 -8.32 -8.16 -4.75
N ASP A 262 -7.28 -8.85 -4.30
CA ASP A 262 -7.23 -9.58 -3.03
C ASP A 262 -6.94 -8.66 -1.83
N HIS A 263 -6.74 -7.37 -2.06
CA HIS A 263 -6.66 -6.34 -1.04
C HIS A 263 -7.86 -5.39 -1.09
N ARG A 264 -8.31 -4.95 0.08
CA ARG A 264 -9.35 -3.92 0.23
C ARG A 264 -8.73 -2.53 0.24
N PRO A 265 -9.28 -1.58 -0.52
CA PRO A 265 -8.84 -0.19 -0.43
C PRO A 265 -9.16 0.40 0.94
N ILE A 266 -8.32 1.34 1.34
CA ILE A 266 -8.48 2.15 2.56
C ILE A 266 -8.59 3.62 2.22
N THR A 267 -9.31 4.38 3.03
CA THR A 267 -9.29 5.86 2.99
C THR A 267 -9.09 6.42 4.38
N ILE A 268 -8.47 7.59 4.43
CA ILE A 268 -8.39 8.44 5.63
C ILE A 268 -8.72 9.88 5.28
N ASP A 269 -9.32 10.60 6.21
CA ASP A 269 -9.48 12.04 6.13
C ASP A 269 -8.41 12.73 6.97
N ILE A 270 -7.78 13.76 6.40
CA ILE A 270 -6.79 14.60 7.05
C ILE A 270 -7.38 15.98 7.26
N ASP A 271 -7.33 16.50 8.48
CA ASP A 271 -7.71 17.87 8.80
C ASP A 271 -6.59 18.82 8.33
N LEU A 272 -6.97 19.87 7.59
CA LEU A 272 -6.09 20.90 7.03
C LEU A 272 -6.26 22.25 7.74
#